data_135496bd3eecb593e0abb127b707afaa
#
_entry.id   135496bd3eecb593e0abb127b707afaa
#
_cell.length_a   1.000
_cell.length_b   1.000
_cell.length_c   1.000
_cell.angle_alpha   90.00
_cell.angle_beta   90.00
_cell.angle_gamma   90.00
#
_symmetry.space_group_name_H-M   'P 1'
#
loop_
_entity.id
_entity.type
_entity.pdbx_description
1 polymer ?
#
loop_
_entity_poly.entity_id
_entity_poly.type
_entity_poly.pdbx_seq_one_letter_code
_entity_poly.pdbx_strand_id
1 'polypeptide(L)'
;MTEQNIREPRRIISFLSAIDILTLVYCGWIILYMTFGFTRSPEAIKHIPVYLAIFTGVLFLAWLQKQSGWCYSPNNPTKRYRVLNFFRSIYPVLLFGYFYTSGYAFNRIVFRNWLDPFFMSIDKYIFGYLPSLVWGKLYTHWAVQELFHFAYFCYYPMIAGIPIYLYFTKKEAFKEVIFNLTFVFYCCYTIYSILPVIGGRYLPEAMALTKTFRGGPFTHTIALPIIWEVLSPAVILP
;
A
#
# COMPACT_ATOMS: atom_id res chain seq x y z
N MET A 1 -40.14 -33.42 -22.34
CA MET A 1 -39.37 -33.05 -21.15
C MET A 1 -38.56 -31.81 -21.54
N THR A 2 -39.02 -30.65 -21.10
CA THR A 2 -38.55 -29.32 -21.51
C THR A 2 -37.41 -28.94 -20.57
N GLU A 3 -36.18 -28.90 -21.08
CA GLU A 3 -35.06 -28.32 -20.36
C GLU A 3 -35.32 -26.82 -20.14
N GLN A 4 -35.56 -26.44 -18.92
CA GLN A 4 -35.62 -25.03 -18.49
C GLN A 4 -34.26 -24.44 -18.62
N ASN A 5 -34.10 -23.58 -19.63
CA ASN A 5 -32.95 -22.70 -19.86
C ASN A 5 -32.92 -21.67 -18.72
N ILE A 6 -32.29 -21.99 -17.59
CA ILE A 6 -32.04 -21.09 -16.51
C ILE A 6 -31.00 -20.08 -17.03
N ARG A 7 -31.47 -18.95 -17.54
CA ARG A 7 -30.63 -17.83 -17.88
C ARG A 7 -29.95 -17.31 -16.58
N GLU A 8 -28.69 -17.69 -16.39
CA GLU A 8 -27.89 -17.04 -15.38
C GLU A 8 -27.98 -15.51 -15.55
N PRO A 9 -28.19 -14.74 -14.48
CA PRO A 9 -28.20 -13.28 -14.57
C PRO A 9 -26.87 -12.83 -15.16
N ARG A 10 -26.91 -12.12 -16.30
CA ARG A 10 -25.72 -11.52 -16.93
C ARG A 10 -25.02 -10.68 -15.88
N ARG A 11 -23.97 -11.21 -15.30
CA ARG A 11 -23.12 -10.44 -14.36
C ARG A 11 -22.52 -9.28 -15.13
N ILE A 12 -23.02 -8.07 -14.87
CA ILE A 12 -22.53 -6.80 -15.43
C ILE A 12 -21.01 -6.66 -15.17
N ILE A 13 -20.50 -7.39 -14.20
CA ILE A 13 -19.10 -7.35 -13.70
C ILE A 13 -18.23 -8.47 -14.32
N SER A 14 -18.69 -9.18 -15.35
CA SER A 14 -17.97 -10.35 -15.93
C SER A 14 -16.63 -10.05 -16.59
N PHE A 15 -16.25 -8.78 -16.72
CA PHE A 15 -14.98 -8.35 -17.32
C PHE A 15 -13.94 -7.83 -16.31
N LEU A 16 -14.32 -7.65 -15.03
CA LEU A 16 -13.44 -7.21 -13.97
C LEU A 16 -12.83 -8.41 -13.25
N SER A 17 -11.53 -8.34 -13.00
CA SER A 17 -10.86 -9.29 -12.10
C SER A 17 -11.12 -8.92 -10.63
N ALA A 18 -10.90 -9.86 -9.71
CA ALA A 18 -11.07 -9.59 -8.28
C ALA A 18 -10.19 -8.42 -7.79
N ILE A 19 -8.96 -8.29 -8.30
CA ILE A 19 -8.08 -7.16 -7.98
C ILE A 19 -8.59 -5.83 -8.54
N ASP A 20 -9.29 -5.83 -9.67
CA ASP A 20 -9.92 -4.62 -10.20
C ASP A 20 -11.04 -4.14 -9.29
N ILE A 21 -11.89 -5.08 -8.84
CA ILE A 21 -12.99 -4.78 -7.94
C ILE A 21 -12.43 -4.18 -6.63
N LEU A 22 -11.40 -4.79 -6.05
CA LEU A 22 -10.74 -4.27 -4.85
C LEU A 22 -10.22 -2.85 -5.07
N THR A 23 -9.53 -2.61 -6.20
CA THR A 23 -8.97 -1.29 -6.52
C THR A 23 -10.07 -0.25 -6.74
N LEU A 24 -11.15 -0.62 -7.44
CA LEU A 24 -12.29 0.29 -7.67
C LEU A 24 -13.03 0.62 -6.36
N VAL A 25 -13.24 -0.37 -5.50
CA VAL A 25 -13.86 -0.16 -4.18
C VAL A 25 -13.01 0.75 -3.32
N TYR A 26 -11.69 0.51 -3.27
CA TYR A 26 -10.77 1.35 -2.52
C TYR A 26 -10.73 2.78 -3.06
N CYS A 27 -10.54 2.97 -4.36
CA CYS A 27 -10.53 4.31 -4.97
C CYS A 27 -11.87 5.04 -4.77
N GLY A 28 -13.00 4.34 -4.96
CA GLY A 28 -14.33 4.90 -4.70
C GLY A 28 -14.51 5.34 -3.26
N TRP A 29 -14.08 4.51 -2.31
CA TRP A 29 -14.07 4.85 -0.89
C TRP A 29 -13.26 6.12 -0.61
N ILE A 30 -12.02 6.19 -1.09
CA ILE A 30 -11.15 7.35 -0.84
C ILE A 30 -11.68 8.63 -1.50
N ILE A 31 -12.24 8.54 -2.73
CA ILE A 31 -12.88 9.69 -3.39
C ILE A 31 -14.04 10.22 -2.55
N LEU A 32 -14.94 9.34 -2.09
CA LEU A 32 -16.05 9.72 -1.23
C LEU A 32 -15.53 10.34 0.08
N TYR A 33 -14.56 9.69 0.70
CA TYR A 33 -13.97 10.14 1.96
C TYR A 33 -13.35 11.54 1.84
N MET A 34 -12.57 11.81 0.77
CA MET A 34 -12.02 13.13 0.50
C MET A 34 -13.11 14.17 0.20
N THR A 35 -14.14 13.78 -0.57
CA THR A 35 -15.24 14.70 -0.93
C THR A 35 -16.04 15.13 0.29
N PHE A 36 -16.37 14.21 1.21
CA PHE A 36 -17.06 14.58 2.45
C PHE A 36 -16.16 15.32 3.44
N GLY A 37 -14.84 15.08 3.38
CA GLY A 37 -13.87 15.67 4.29
C GLY A 37 -13.20 16.95 3.79
N PHE A 38 -13.59 17.50 2.62
CA PHE A 38 -12.84 18.57 1.96
C PHE A 38 -12.70 19.84 2.81
N THR A 39 -13.71 20.17 3.63
CA THR A 39 -13.68 21.34 4.53
C THR A 39 -12.62 21.21 5.63
N ARG A 40 -12.24 19.98 5.98
CA ARG A 40 -11.27 19.69 7.04
C ARG A 40 -9.85 19.50 6.52
N SER A 41 -9.69 19.10 5.27
CA SER A 41 -8.40 18.89 4.64
C SER A 41 -8.43 19.34 3.17
N PRO A 42 -8.24 20.66 2.89
CA PRO A 42 -8.26 21.17 1.51
C PRO A 42 -7.20 20.55 0.59
N GLU A 43 -6.07 20.13 1.15
CA GLU A 43 -5.00 19.48 0.40
C GLU A 43 -5.45 18.15 -0.23
N ALA A 44 -6.41 17.45 0.38
CA ALA A 44 -6.96 16.19 -0.12
C ALA A 44 -7.57 16.33 -1.53
N ILE A 45 -8.14 17.50 -1.85
CA ILE A 45 -8.80 17.74 -3.15
C ILE A 45 -7.83 17.55 -4.31
N LYS A 46 -6.56 17.91 -4.12
CA LYS A 46 -5.52 17.78 -5.15
C LYS A 46 -5.30 16.33 -5.60
N HIS A 47 -5.65 15.36 -4.76
CA HIS A 47 -5.52 13.94 -5.06
C HIS A 47 -6.76 13.33 -5.75
N ILE A 48 -7.93 13.98 -5.66
CA ILE A 48 -9.18 13.46 -6.27
C ILE A 48 -9.01 13.19 -7.78
N PRO A 49 -8.44 14.09 -8.60
CA PRO A 49 -8.26 13.83 -10.03
C PRO A 49 -7.42 12.58 -10.31
N VAL A 50 -6.39 12.33 -9.50
CA VAL A 50 -5.51 11.15 -9.68
C VAL A 50 -6.27 9.87 -9.32
N TYR A 51 -7.02 9.85 -8.21
CA TYR A 51 -7.86 8.70 -7.86
C TYR A 51 -8.94 8.43 -8.90
N LEU A 52 -9.57 9.48 -9.46
CA LEU A 52 -10.49 9.36 -10.58
C LEU A 52 -9.81 8.82 -11.85
N ALA A 53 -8.60 9.27 -12.15
CA ALA A 53 -7.83 8.76 -13.28
C ALA A 53 -7.48 7.28 -13.11
N ILE A 54 -7.09 6.85 -11.90
CA ILE A 54 -6.85 5.43 -11.59
C ILE A 54 -8.15 4.63 -11.73
N PHE A 55 -9.25 5.12 -11.16
CA PHE A 55 -10.56 4.48 -11.21
C PHE A 55 -11.04 4.28 -12.65
N THR A 56 -11.04 5.36 -13.46
CA THR A 56 -11.43 5.30 -14.88
C THR A 56 -10.45 4.49 -15.71
N GLY A 57 -9.16 4.58 -15.41
CA GLY A 57 -8.11 3.80 -16.06
C GLY A 57 -8.26 2.30 -15.88
N VAL A 58 -8.58 1.85 -14.66
CA VAL A 58 -8.86 0.42 -14.38
C VAL A 58 -10.08 -0.06 -15.14
N LEU A 59 -11.17 0.72 -15.16
CA LEU A 59 -12.38 0.39 -15.95
C LEU A 59 -12.06 0.33 -17.44
N PHE A 60 -11.33 1.30 -17.96
CA PHE A 60 -10.96 1.37 -19.37
C PHE A 60 -10.07 0.19 -19.78
N LEU A 61 -9.08 -0.15 -18.99
CA LEU A 61 -8.20 -1.30 -19.27
C LEU A 61 -8.97 -2.63 -19.22
N ALA A 62 -9.88 -2.79 -18.26
CA ALA A 62 -10.74 -3.97 -18.18
C ALA A 62 -11.69 -4.06 -19.40
N TRP A 63 -12.25 -2.93 -19.83
CA TRP A 63 -13.09 -2.86 -21.01
C TRP A 63 -12.31 -3.18 -22.29
N LEU A 64 -11.11 -2.60 -22.47
CA LEU A 64 -10.22 -2.92 -23.59
C LEU A 64 -9.89 -4.40 -23.65
N GLN A 65 -9.60 -5.00 -22.51
CA GLN A 65 -9.30 -6.43 -22.40
C GLN A 65 -10.45 -7.29 -22.90
N LYS A 66 -11.70 -6.90 -22.59
CA LYS A 66 -12.90 -7.59 -23.08
C LYS A 66 -13.11 -7.43 -24.59
N GLN A 67 -12.92 -6.20 -25.11
CA GLN A 67 -13.17 -5.87 -26.54
C GLN A 67 -12.14 -6.50 -27.47
N SER A 68 -10.87 -6.44 -27.10
CA SER A 68 -9.77 -6.84 -27.98
C SER A 68 -9.40 -8.30 -27.93
N GLY A 69 -10.08 -9.10 -27.10
CA GLY A 69 -9.69 -10.49 -26.85
C GLY A 69 -8.27 -10.62 -26.29
N TRP A 70 -7.71 -9.56 -25.79
CA TRP A 70 -6.32 -9.45 -25.30
C TRP A 70 -5.97 -10.45 -24.22
N CYS A 71 -6.97 -11.08 -23.64
CA CYS A 71 -6.75 -11.95 -22.50
C CYS A 71 -6.31 -13.36 -22.84
N TYR A 72 -6.55 -13.85 -24.05
CA TYR A 72 -6.30 -15.28 -24.28
C TYR A 72 -6.19 -15.63 -25.76
N SER A 73 -5.01 -15.52 -26.31
CA SER A 73 -4.59 -16.36 -27.45
C SER A 73 -3.53 -17.33 -26.94
N PRO A 74 -3.87 -18.58 -26.65
CA PRO A 74 -2.94 -19.59 -26.13
C PRO A 74 -1.82 -19.92 -27.11
N ASN A 75 -2.06 -19.73 -28.40
CA ASN A 75 -1.26 -20.32 -29.47
C ASN A 75 -0.11 -19.47 -30.01
N ASN A 76 -0.04 -18.17 -29.73
CA ASN A 76 1.15 -17.36 -30.09
C ASN A 76 1.17 -15.98 -29.40
N PRO A 77 1.58 -15.85 -28.11
CA PRO A 77 1.63 -14.55 -27.48
C PRO A 77 2.84 -13.76 -28.00
N THR A 78 2.60 -12.72 -28.80
CA THR A 78 3.61 -11.74 -29.17
C THR A 78 4.30 -11.17 -27.92
N LYS A 79 5.59 -10.83 -27.98
CA LYS A 79 6.35 -10.25 -26.83
C LYS A 79 5.62 -9.07 -26.19
N ARG A 80 5.02 -8.19 -27.01
CA ARG A 80 4.22 -7.03 -26.56
C ARG A 80 3.04 -7.45 -25.69
N TYR A 81 2.38 -8.54 -26.01
CA TYR A 81 1.25 -9.08 -25.29
C TYR A 81 1.63 -9.57 -23.88
N ARG A 82 2.75 -10.29 -23.77
CA ARG A 82 3.25 -10.77 -22.47
C ARG A 82 3.57 -9.60 -21.52
N VAL A 83 4.19 -8.55 -22.04
CA VAL A 83 4.54 -7.36 -21.25
C VAL A 83 3.28 -6.64 -20.75
N LEU A 84 2.30 -6.40 -21.62
CA LEU A 84 1.04 -5.75 -21.24
C LEU A 84 0.28 -6.58 -20.20
N ASN A 85 0.23 -7.90 -20.37
CA ASN A 85 -0.44 -8.79 -19.42
C ASN A 85 0.28 -8.84 -18.07
N PHE A 86 1.61 -8.77 -18.07
CA PHE A 86 2.38 -8.66 -16.84
C PHE A 86 2.02 -7.39 -16.06
N PHE A 87 2.10 -6.22 -16.71
CA PHE A 87 1.75 -4.95 -16.06
C PHE A 87 0.30 -4.91 -15.62
N ARG A 88 -0.62 -5.46 -16.41
CA ARG A 88 -2.03 -5.57 -16.06
C ARG A 88 -2.27 -6.47 -14.83
N SER A 89 -1.43 -7.46 -14.62
CA SER A 89 -1.54 -8.38 -13.48
C SER A 89 -0.92 -7.83 -12.20
N ILE A 90 0.11 -6.95 -12.30
CA ILE A 90 0.88 -6.46 -11.14
C ILE A 90 0.61 -4.99 -10.79
N TYR A 91 -0.26 -4.30 -11.56
CA TYR A 91 -0.49 -2.86 -11.39
C TYR A 91 -0.85 -2.41 -9.96
N PRO A 92 -1.56 -3.21 -9.11
CA PRO A 92 -1.85 -2.76 -7.75
C PRO A 92 -0.59 -2.49 -6.94
N VAL A 93 0.46 -3.33 -7.13
CA VAL A 93 1.76 -3.14 -6.45
C VAL A 93 2.40 -1.81 -6.84
N LEU A 94 2.26 -1.39 -8.11
CA LEU A 94 2.77 -0.10 -8.57
C LEU A 94 2.01 1.08 -7.96
N LEU A 95 0.75 0.88 -7.58
CA LEU A 95 -0.08 1.92 -6.96
C LEU A 95 0.15 2.05 -5.44
N PHE A 96 0.71 1.02 -4.77
CA PHE A 96 0.86 1.03 -3.32
C PHE A 96 1.67 2.23 -2.81
N GLY A 97 2.75 2.59 -3.51
CA GLY A 97 3.56 3.75 -3.15
C GLY A 97 2.75 5.06 -3.18
N TYR A 98 2.00 5.29 -4.25
CA TYR A 98 1.15 6.48 -4.36
C TYR A 98 0.03 6.49 -3.31
N PHE A 99 -0.65 5.38 -3.08
CA PHE A 99 -1.72 5.29 -2.08
C PHE A 99 -1.21 5.52 -0.66
N TYR A 100 -0.01 5.03 -0.36
CA TYR A 100 0.64 5.29 0.92
C TYR A 100 0.96 6.78 1.11
N THR A 101 1.66 7.39 0.14
CA THR A 101 2.11 8.78 0.25
C THR A 101 0.96 9.78 0.19
N SER A 102 -0.06 9.55 -0.64
CA SER A 102 -1.24 10.43 -0.71
C SER A 102 -2.10 10.37 0.56
N GLY A 103 -2.06 9.26 1.32
CA GLY A 103 -2.83 9.08 2.54
C GLY A 103 -2.61 10.17 3.57
N TYR A 104 -1.40 10.73 3.65
CA TYR A 104 -1.08 11.84 4.55
C TYR A 104 -1.96 13.08 4.32
N ALA A 105 -2.36 13.36 3.09
CA ALA A 105 -3.16 14.54 2.76
C ALA A 105 -4.59 14.47 3.31
N PHE A 106 -5.11 13.29 3.62
CA PHE A 106 -6.50 13.10 4.05
C PHE A 106 -6.69 12.28 5.33
N ASN A 107 -5.61 11.82 5.99
CA ASN A 107 -5.75 11.01 7.20
C ASN A 107 -6.27 11.80 8.42
N ARG A 108 -6.25 13.15 8.39
CA ARG A 108 -6.76 14.01 9.47
C ARG A 108 -8.21 14.51 9.27
N ILE A 109 -8.96 13.88 8.39
CA ILE A 109 -10.37 14.26 8.13
C ILE A 109 -11.26 13.90 9.34
N VAL A 110 -11.11 12.69 9.89
CA VAL A 110 -11.91 12.23 11.05
C VAL A 110 -11.35 12.80 12.35
N PHE A 111 -10.08 12.58 12.60
CA PHE A 111 -9.39 13.07 13.79
C PHE A 111 -8.40 14.17 13.38
N ARG A 112 -8.54 15.36 13.97
CA ARG A 112 -7.62 16.49 13.69
C ARG A 112 -6.27 16.31 14.34
N ASN A 113 -6.25 15.71 15.52
CA ASN A 113 -5.04 15.48 16.30
C ASN A 113 -4.47 14.10 16.00
N TRP A 114 -3.16 13.98 16.16
CA TRP A 114 -2.48 12.70 16.08
C TRP A 114 -2.91 11.79 17.23
N LEU A 115 -3.18 10.52 16.92
CA LEU A 115 -3.60 9.53 17.88
C LEU A 115 -2.43 8.80 18.56
N ASP A 116 -1.19 9.21 18.29
CA ASP A 116 0.00 8.63 18.92
C ASP A 116 -0.06 8.62 20.46
N PRO A 117 -0.48 9.72 21.17
CA PRO A 117 -0.62 9.69 22.62
C PRO A 117 -1.60 8.61 23.12
N PHE A 118 -2.69 8.39 22.37
CA PHE A 118 -3.67 7.34 22.72
C PHE A 118 -3.05 5.94 22.60
N PHE A 119 -2.38 5.63 21.47
CA PHE A 119 -1.73 4.33 21.29
C PHE A 119 -0.58 4.12 22.27
N MET A 120 0.20 5.17 22.56
CA MET A 120 1.25 5.12 23.60
C MET A 120 0.69 4.83 25.00
N SER A 121 -0.51 5.33 25.32
CA SER A 121 -1.14 5.00 26.61
C SER A 121 -1.55 3.54 26.69
N ILE A 122 -1.99 2.95 25.57
CA ILE A 122 -2.28 1.51 25.48
C ILE A 122 -1.00 0.69 25.67
N ASP A 123 0.09 1.07 24.98
CA ASP A 123 1.37 0.39 25.13
C ASP A 123 1.87 0.44 26.58
N LYS A 124 1.79 1.60 27.24
CA LYS A 124 2.13 1.73 28.66
C LYS A 124 1.24 0.91 29.57
N TYR A 125 -0.05 0.80 29.25
CA TYR A 125 -0.97 -0.02 30.03
C TYR A 125 -0.65 -1.51 29.93
N ILE A 126 -0.32 -1.98 28.73
CA ILE A 126 -0.04 -3.41 28.48
C ILE A 126 1.35 -3.81 29.00
N PHE A 127 2.37 -3.01 28.70
CA PHE A 127 3.78 -3.36 28.96
C PHE A 127 4.38 -2.68 30.19
N GLY A 128 3.68 -1.73 30.81
CA GLY A 128 4.22 -0.91 31.91
C GLY A 128 5.21 0.18 31.47
N TYR A 129 5.66 0.15 30.23
CA TYR A 129 6.61 1.08 29.61
C TYR A 129 6.37 1.20 28.11
N LEU A 130 7.11 2.11 27.43
CA LEU A 130 7.09 2.19 25.96
C LEU A 130 8.16 1.27 25.37
N PRO A 131 7.78 0.11 24.78
CA PRO A 131 8.75 -0.88 24.29
C PRO A 131 9.74 -0.30 23.26
N SER A 132 9.26 0.53 22.36
CA SER A 132 10.10 1.16 21.33
C SER A 132 11.25 1.99 21.90
N LEU A 133 10.99 2.74 22.99
CA LEU A 133 12.03 3.56 23.63
C LEU A 133 13.00 2.71 24.46
N VAL A 134 12.48 1.73 25.20
CA VAL A 134 13.32 0.85 26.03
C VAL A 134 14.22 0.00 25.15
N TRP A 135 13.67 -0.62 24.12
CA TRP A 135 14.46 -1.45 23.20
C TRP A 135 15.46 -0.62 22.39
N GLY A 136 15.09 0.59 21.98
CA GLY A 136 16.01 1.52 21.32
C GLY A 136 17.23 1.88 22.17
N LYS A 137 17.05 1.93 23.51
CA LYS A 137 18.16 2.15 24.46
C LYS A 137 18.99 0.88 24.72
N LEU A 138 18.37 -0.30 24.76
CA LEU A 138 19.03 -1.57 25.04
C LEU A 138 19.86 -2.07 23.84
N TYR A 139 19.33 -1.95 22.65
CA TYR A 139 19.94 -2.50 21.42
C TYR A 139 20.75 -1.44 20.68
N THR A 140 21.73 -0.84 21.36
CA THR A 140 22.60 0.21 20.80
C THR A 140 23.79 -0.33 19.99
N HIS A 141 24.03 -1.66 20.06
CA HIS A 141 25.15 -2.25 19.31
C HIS A 141 24.89 -2.15 17.81
N TRP A 142 25.88 -1.62 17.06
CA TRP A 142 25.75 -1.33 15.63
C TRP A 142 25.28 -2.52 14.79
N ALA A 143 25.78 -3.73 15.07
CA ALA A 143 25.42 -4.93 14.30
C ALA A 143 23.95 -5.34 14.48
N VAL A 144 23.37 -5.13 15.67
CA VAL A 144 21.96 -5.38 15.95
C VAL A 144 21.09 -4.38 15.19
N GLN A 145 21.47 -3.11 15.20
CA GLN A 145 20.79 -2.07 14.45
C GLN A 145 20.84 -2.31 12.95
N GLU A 146 22.01 -2.73 12.43
CA GLU A 146 22.19 -3.10 11.02
C GLU A 146 21.26 -4.25 10.61
N LEU A 147 21.17 -5.28 11.45
CA LEU A 147 20.27 -6.42 11.22
C LEU A 147 18.79 -5.98 11.15
N PHE A 148 18.34 -5.13 12.09
CA PHE A 148 16.97 -4.62 12.06
C PHE A 148 16.68 -3.76 10.83
N HIS A 149 17.62 -2.89 10.44
CA HIS A 149 17.46 -2.07 9.23
C HIS A 149 17.48 -2.91 7.97
N PHE A 150 18.33 -3.92 7.90
CA PHE A 150 18.36 -4.87 6.79
C PHE A 150 17.04 -5.65 6.71
N ALA A 151 16.54 -6.19 7.82
CA ALA A 151 15.27 -6.91 7.86
C ALA A 151 14.10 -6.01 7.42
N TYR A 152 14.07 -4.77 7.90
CA TYR A 152 13.06 -3.79 7.48
C TYR A 152 13.18 -3.45 5.99
N PHE A 153 14.39 -3.28 5.49
CA PHE A 153 14.63 -3.02 4.06
C PHE A 153 14.16 -4.17 3.18
N CYS A 154 14.39 -5.44 3.59
CA CYS A 154 13.96 -6.61 2.84
C CYS A 154 12.45 -6.67 2.58
N TYR A 155 11.65 -6.02 3.43
CA TYR A 155 10.20 -5.92 3.25
C TYR A 155 9.83 -5.30 1.88
N TYR A 156 10.52 -4.25 1.44
CA TYR A 156 10.19 -3.55 0.18
C TYR A 156 10.43 -4.41 -1.07
N PRO A 157 11.61 -5.01 -1.28
CA PRO A 157 11.80 -5.89 -2.43
C PRO A 157 10.94 -7.15 -2.36
N MET A 158 10.53 -7.63 -1.18
CA MET A 158 9.63 -8.78 -1.07
C MET A 158 8.21 -8.47 -1.57
N ILE A 159 7.67 -7.28 -1.32
CA ILE A 159 6.34 -6.87 -1.79
C ILE A 159 6.21 -6.97 -3.31
N ALA A 160 7.24 -6.60 -4.04
CA ALA A 160 7.26 -6.69 -5.51
C ALA A 160 7.87 -8.00 -6.01
N GLY A 161 8.95 -8.46 -5.38
CA GLY A 161 9.75 -9.59 -5.84
C GLY A 161 9.01 -10.92 -5.75
N ILE A 162 8.27 -11.17 -4.65
CA ILE A 162 7.53 -12.41 -4.51
C ILE A 162 6.44 -12.55 -5.59
N PRO A 163 5.55 -11.57 -5.82
CA PRO A 163 4.60 -11.65 -6.93
C PRO A 163 5.27 -11.77 -8.29
N ILE A 164 6.35 -11.04 -8.56
CA ILE A 164 7.08 -11.14 -9.82
C ILE A 164 7.62 -12.55 -10.03
N TYR A 165 8.29 -13.12 -9.04
CA TYR A 165 8.78 -14.49 -9.09
C TYR A 165 7.67 -15.51 -9.35
N LEU A 166 6.55 -15.40 -8.63
CA LEU A 166 5.40 -16.31 -8.79
C LEU A 166 4.71 -16.14 -10.14
N TYR A 167 4.69 -14.94 -10.71
CA TYR A 167 4.11 -14.71 -12.04
C TYR A 167 4.79 -15.56 -13.12
N PHE A 168 6.11 -15.72 -13.02
CA PHE A 168 6.88 -16.51 -13.98
C PHE A 168 6.95 -18.00 -13.65
N THR A 169 6.78 -18.39 -12.39
CA THR A 169 6.97 -19.78 -11.95
C THR A 169 5.67 -20.52 -11.65
N LYS A 170 4.71 -19.88 -10.95
CA LYS A 170 3.51 -20.50 -10.42
C LYS A 170 2.30 -19.57 -10.53
N LYS A 171 1.64 -19.53 -11.70
CA LYS A 171 0.56 -18.57 -11.99
C LYS A 171 -0.64 -18.64 -11.04
N GLU A 172 -1.00 -19.82 -10.54
CA GLU A 172 -2.13 -19.92 -9.60
C GLU A 172 -1.76 -19.35 -8.24
N ALA A 173 -0.59 -19.66 -7.71
CA ALA A 173 -0.07 -19.04 -6.49
C ALA A 173 0.09 -17.51 -6.65
N PHE A 174 0.50 -17.04 -7.84
CA PHE A 174 0.55 -15.60 -8.13
C PHE A 174 -0.81 -14.93 -7.95
N LYS A 175 -1.89 -15.51 -8.49
CA LYS A 175 -3.25 -14.92 -8.38
C LYS A 175 -3.69 -14.79 -6.93
N GLU A 176 -3.42 -15.81 -6.14
CA GLU A 176 -3.76 -15.83 -4.72
C GLU A 176 -2.92 -14.78 -3.94
N VAL A 177 -1.61 -14.77 -4.14
CA VAL A 177 -0.70 -13.85 -3.45
C VAL A 177 -1.00 -12.40 -3.81
N ILE A 178 -1.19 -12.08 -5.11
CA ILE A 178 -1.47 -10.70 -5.53
C ILE A 178 -2.83 -10.21 -5.00
N PHE A 179 -3.83 -11.09 -4.94
CA PHE A 179 -5.12 -10.76 -4.35
C PHE A 179 -5.00 -10.47 -2.85
N ASN A 180 -4.39 -11.38 -2.08
CA ASN A 180 -4.23 -11.25 -0.64
C ASN A 180 -3.38 -10.02 -0.29
N LEU A 181 -2.29 -9.81 -1.02
CA LEU A 181 -1.43 -8.63 -0.86
C LEU A 181 -2.23 -7.34 -1.09
N THR A 182 -2.95 -7.25 -2.21
CA THR A 182 -3.77 -6.08 -2.55
C THR A 182 -4.84 -5.83 -1.50
N PHE A 183 -5.54 -6.88 -1.07
CA PHE A 183 -6.58 -6.79 -0.04
C PHE A 183 -6.02 -6.25 1.28
N VAL A 184 -4.94 -6.84 1.79
CA VAL A 184 -4.32 -6.42 3.06
C VAL A 184 -3.85 -4.96 2.97
N PHE A 185 -3.16 -4.58 1.89
CA PHE A 185 -2.69 -3.19 1.73
C PHE A 185 -3.83 -2.19 1.69
N TYR A 186 -4.92 -2.48 0.97
CA TYR A 186 -6.06 -1.56 0.90
C TYR A 186 -6.84 -1.47 2.22
N CYS A 187 -6.92 -2.58 2.97
CA CYS A 187 -7.45 -2.54 4.33
C CYS A 187 -6.57 -1.68 5.24
N CYS A 188 -5.25 -1.86 5.21
CA CYS A 188 -4.31 -1.06 5.99
C CYS A 188 -4.38 0.43 5.62
N TYR A 189 -4.45 0.77 4.33
CA TYR A 189 -4.56 2.16 3.88
C TYR A 189 -5.90 2.78 4.25
N THR A 190 -6.99 2.00 4.25
CA THR A 190 -8.29 2.45 4.75
C THR A 190 -8.24 2.78 6.24
N ILE A 191 -7.63 1.90 7.04
CA ILE A 191 -7.41 2.16 8.47
C ILE A 191 -6.53 3.39 8.66
N TYR A 192 -5.42 3.48 7.93
CA TYR A 192 -4.51 4.62 7.98
C TYR A 192 -5.18 5.95 7.58
N SER A 193 -6.14 5.93 6.65
CA SER A 193 -6.88 7.13 6.27
C SER A 193 -7.81 7.65 7.38
N ILE A 194 -8.26 6.76 8.27
CA ILE A 194 -9.17 7.10 9.37
C ILE A 194 -8.41 7.43 10.65
N LEU A 195 -7.35 6.68 10.96
CA LEU A 195 -6.57 6.78 12.19
C LEU A 195 -5.23 7.49 11.92
N PRO A 196 -5.11 8.80 12.20
CA PRO A 196 -3.88 9.54 11.98
C PRO A 196 -2.86 9.19 13.06
N VAL A 197 -1.83 8.44 12.67
CA VAL A 197 -0.69 8.07 13.51
C VAL A 197 0.60 8.38 12.76
N ILE A 198 1.51 9.12 13.39
CA ILE A 198 2.83 9.44 12.80
C ILE A 198 3.80 8.28 13.03
N GLY A 199 3.67 7.61 14.16
CA GLY A 199 4.53 6.51 14.59
C GLY A 199 5.61 6.94 15.58
N GLY A 200 6.05 5.97 16.40
CA GLY A 200 6.93 6.20 17.54
C GLY A 200 8.29 6.81 17.21
N ARG A 201 8.76 6.72 15.97
CA ARG A 201 10.05 7.31 15.53
C ARG A 201 10.08 8.84 15.55
N TYR A 202 8.93 9.49 15.53
CA TYR A 202 8.80 10.95 15.58
C TYR A 202 8.56 11.49 16.98
N LEU A 203 8.54 10.64 17.99
CA LEU A 203 8.51 11.08 19.38
C LEU A 203 9.81 11.84 19.71
N PRO A 204 9.75 12.93 20.49
CA PRO A 204 10.94 13.71 20.87
C PRO A 204 12.04 12.85 21.48
N GLU A 205 11.65 11.88 22.33
CA GLU A 205 12.58 10.95 22.97
C GLU A 205 13.22 9.98 21.96
N ALA A 206 12.43 9.48 20.99
CA ALA A 206 12.94 8.60 19.93
C ALA A 206 13.87 9.39 18.98
N MET A 207 13.51 10.62 18.65
CA MET A 207 14.37 11.51 17.85
C MET A 207 15.68 11.85 18.55
N ALA A 208 15.68 12.00 19.88
CA ALA A 208 16.89 12.17 20.66
C ALA A 208 17.79 10.92 20.61
N LEU A 209 17.18 9.72 20.63
CA LEU A 209 17.90 8.46 20.48
C LEU A 209 18.52 8.28 19.10
N THR A 210 17.85 8.74 18.03
CA THR A 210 18.40 8.64 16.67
C THR A 210 19.70 9.44 16.48
N LYS A 211 19.93 10.50 17.26
CA LYS A 211 21.19 11.25 17.26
C LYS A 211 22.37 10.44 17.80
N THR A 212 22.10 9.44 18.64
CA THR A 212 23.12 8.53 19.17
C THR A 212 23.23 7.23 18.35
N PHE A 213 22.45 7.14 17.28
CA PHE A 213 22.38 5.99 16.42
C PHE A 213 23.66 5.79 15.60
N ARG A 214 24.32 4.68 15.81
CA ARG A 214 25.54 4.28 15.10
C ARG A 214 25.26 3.08 14.20
N GLY A 215 24.38 3.28 13.20
CA GLY A 215 24.17 2.26 12.19
C GLY A 215 25.44 1.95 11.41
N GLY A 216 25.52 0.73 10.86
CA GLY A 216 26.65 0.31 10.02
C GLY A 216 26.54 0.84 8.58
N PRO A 217 27.44 0.39 7.69
CA PRO A 217 27.50 0.86 6.31
C PRO A 217 26.18 0.71 5.53
N PHE A 218 25.48 -0.42 5.68
CA PHE A 218 24.21 -0.66 4.99
C PHE A 218 23.14 0.37 5.41
N THR A 219 23.04 0.64 6.71
CA THR A 219 22.10 1.61 7.25
C THR A 219 22.34 3.00 6.67
N HIS A 220 23.58 3.47 6.65
CA HIS A 220 23.91 4.82 6.20
C HIS A 220 23.91 4.98 4.68
N THR A 221 24.33 3.95 3.93
CA THR A 221 24.49 4.06 2.47
C THR A 221 23.22 3.68 1.71
N ILE A 222 22.40 2.80 2.25
CA ILE A 222 21.25 2.22 1.53
C ILE A 222 19.94 2.47 2.27
N ALA A 223 19.85 2.05 3.55
CA ALA A 223 18.57 2.04 4.24
C ALA A 223 18.07 3.46 4.56
N LEU A 224 18.89 4.32 5.15
CA LEU A 224 18.49 5.68 5.50
C LEU A 224 18.15 6.54 4.28
N PRO A 225 18.96 6.65 3.23
CA PRO A 225 18.60 7.43 2.05
C PRO A 225 17.27 6.98 1.44
N ILE A 226 17.07 5.67 1.24
CA ILE A 226 15.83 5.15 0.64
C ILE A 226 14.64 5.38 1.57
N ILE A 227 14.78 5.13 2.87
CA ILE A 227 13.70 5.31 3.84
C ILE A 227 13.37 6.79 4.02
N TRP A 228 14.37 7.68 4.07
CA TRP A 228 14.14 9.11 4.25
C TRP A 228 13.68 9.81 2.98
N GLU A 229 14.30 9.55 1.84
CA GLU A 229 13.99 10.26 0.60
C GLU A 229 12.74 9.74 -0.08
N VAL A 230 12.51 8.43 -0.07
CA VAL A 230 11.39 7.81 -0.79
C VAL A 230 10.12 7.71 0.06
N LEU A 231 10.26 7.49 1.37
CA LEU A 231 9.13 7.21 2.26
C LEU A 231 8.82 8.32 3.26
N SER A 232 9.66 9.33 3.36
CA SER A 232 9.50 10.47 4.27
C SER A 232 9.13 11.82 3.64
N PRO A 233 8.92 11.99 2.33
CA PRO A 233 8.62 13.31 1.77
C PRO A 233 7.33 13.93 2.30
N ALA A 234 6.49 13.14 2.97
CA ALA A 234 5.18 13.57 3.46
C ALA A 234 5.18 14.07 4.92
N VAL A 235 6.28 13.93 5.65
CA VAL A 235 6.37 14.34 7.07
C VAL A 235 7.33 15.51 7.19
N ILE A 236 7.07 16.59 6.47
CA ILE A 236 7.58 17.90 6.86
C ILE A 236 6.65 18.35 7.98
N LEU A 237 7.14 18.20 9.20
CA LEU A 237 6.51 18.80 10.37
C LEU A 237 6.53 20.33 10.19
N PRO A 238 5.40 21.02 10.48
CA PRO A 238 5.40 22.46 10.57
C PRO A 238 6.30 22.95 11.71
#